data_a5b6b8a984dd49c57a6123d412b4e399
#
_entry.id   a5b6b8a984dd49c57a6123d412b4e399
#
_cell.length_a   1.000
_cell.length_b   1.000
_cell.length_c   1.000
_cell.angle_alpha   90.00
_cell.angle_beta   90.00
_cell.angle_gamma   90.00
#
_symmetry.space_group_name_H-M   'P 1'
#
loop_
_entity.id
_entity.type
_entity.pdbx_description
1 polymer ?
#
loop_
_entity_poly.entity_id
_entity_poly.type
_entity_poly.pdbx_seq_one_letter_code
_entity_poly.pdbx_strand_id
1 'polypeptide(L)'
;MPTPCKIAALTMVRNDEFFLHRWISYYASQLGVENLYVFLDGTDQTFAKPLLGGIHITAVNRLEGSRSVADRRRIDFLSAKAAELFADGYDLVIGTDTDEFLIVDPELRQSLPEYLSSQHITTSLSAFGIDVGQHLQKEAPIDPSLSLLSQRRYALLSDRYSKTSVLARPVPWGSGFHRIRNHNFHIANGIYLFHFGCVDYGRLKARFTDGERSDDGWEAHLQRRARTIHIITQSTPKTWEQTTQRARCIQNLFRQPYAWNKPTMLRRKWVVEIPERFRNLI
;
A
#
# COMPACT_ATOMS: atom_id res chain seq x y z
N MET A 1 7.92 27.03 -15.44
CA MET A 1 7.91 25.80 -14.62
C MET A 1 6.92 24.86 -15.29
N PRO A 2 7.16 23.56 -15.40
CA PRO A 2 6.14 22.63 -15.90
C PRO A 2 4.90 22.70 -14.99
N THR A 3 3.73 22.61 -15.58
CA THR A 3 2.47 22.56 -14.84
C THR A 3 2.52 21.34 -13.91
N PRO A 4 2.19 21.49 -12.62
CA PRO A 4 2.18 20.34 -11.71
C PRO A 4 1.16 19.29 -12.20
N CYS A 5 1.53 18.01 -12.16
CA CYS A 5 0.64 16.92 -12.55
C CYS A 5 -0.62 16.92 -11.68
N LYS A 6 -1.78 16.75 -12.28
CA LYS A 6 -3.04 16.50 -11.57
C LYS A 6 -3.10 15.03 -11.18
N ILE A 7 -3.06 14.75 -9.87
CA ILE A 7 -2.90 13.38 -9.34
C ILE A 7 -4.12 13.01 -8.51
N ALA A 8 -4.77 11.90 -8.83
CA ALA A 8 -5.82 11.30 -8.00
C ALA A 8 -5.30 10.12 -7.18
N ALA A 9 -5.87 9.88 -6.02
CA ALA A 9 -5.68 8.64 -5.27
C ALA A 9 -7.01 7.94 -5.06
N LEU A 10 -7.04 6.61 -5.30
CA LEU A 10 -8.22 5.79 -5.10
C LEU A 10 -7.95 4.56 -4.25
N THR A 11 -8.94 4.17 -3.47
CA THR A 11 -8.94 2.96 -2.65
C THR A 11 -10.34 2.37 -2.54
N MET A 12 -10.42 1.09 -2.17
CA MET A 12 -11.67 0.45 -1.77
C MET A 12 -11.48 -0.22 -0.41
N VAL A 13 -12.45 -0.04 0.47
CA VAL A 13 -12.39 -0.47 1.87
C VAL A 13 -13.63 -1.26 2.26
N ARG A 14 -13.45 -2.26 3.14
CA ARG A 14 -14.51 -2.90 3.90
C ARG A 14 -14.11 -3.06 5.36
N ASN A 15 -14.92 -2.48 6.25
CA ASN A 15 -14.81 -2.62 7.71
C ASN A 15 -13.38 -2.38 8.26
N ASP A 16 -12.69 -1.34 7.74
CA ASP A 16 -11.35 -0.98 8.23
C ASP A 16 -11.22 0.55 8.43
N GLU A 17 -12.03 1.08 9.36
CA GLU A 17 -12.05 2.49 9.71
C GLU A 17 -10.67 2.99 10.19
N PHE A 18 -9.93 2.14 10.92
CA PHE A 18 -8.64 2.50 11.48
C PHE A 18 -7.62 2.94 10.42
N PHE A 19 -7.51 2.17 9.32
CA PHE A 19 -6.61 2.54 8.24
C PHE A 19 -7.22 3.55 7.30
N LEU A 20 -8.55 3.52 7.08
CA LEU A 20 -9.23 4.47 6.21
C LEU A 20 -8.99 5.92 6.64
N HIS A 21 -9.17 6.25 7.93
CA HIS A 21 -8.92 7.61 8.42
C HIS A 21 -7.47 8.06 8.20
N ARG A 22 -6.50 7.16 8.40
CA ARG A 22 -5.09 7.47 8.15
C ARG A 22 -4.78 7.64 6.68
N TRP A 23 -5.34 6.79 5.84
CA TRP A 23 -5.21 6.87 4.39
C TRP A 23 -5.73 8.23 3.88
N ILE A 24 -6.92 8.60 4.31
CA ILE A 24 -7.52 9.89 3.97
C ILE A 24 -6.65 11.04 4.46
N SER A 25 -6.26 11.05 5.74
CA SER A 25 -5.44 12.11 6.31
C SER A 25 -4.12 12.27 5.57
N TYR A 26 -3.44 11.17 5.28
CA TYR A 26 -2.16 11.19 4.58
C TYR A 26 -2.31 11.69 3.13
N TYR A 27 -3.18 11.06 2.34
CA TYR A 27 -3.29 11.46 0.93
C TYR A 27 -3.97 12.83 0.75
N ALA A 28 -4.85 13.25 1.65
CA ALA A 28 -5.39 14.62 1.66
C ALA A 28 -4.29 15.66 1.89
N SER A 29 -3.35 15.40 2.80
CA SER A 29 -2.21 16.30 3.04
C SER A 29 -1.26 16.39 1.85
N GLN A 30 -1.20 15.35 1.01
CA GLN A 30 -0.32 15.29 -0.17
C GLN A 30 -0.99 15.82 -1.44
N LEU A 31 -2.27 15.54 -1.65
CA LEU A 31 -2.95 15.71 -2.95
C LEU A 31 -4.13 16.70 -2.91
N GLY A 32 -4.61 17.07 -1.72
CA GLY A 32 -5.90 17.72 -1.54
C GLY A 32 -7.06 16.73 -1.44
N VAL A 33 -8.09 17.09 -0.66
CA VAL A 33 -9.24 16.20 -0.37
C VAL A 33 -10.08 15.92 -1.63
N GLU A 34 -10.16 16.85 -2.54
CA GLU A 34 -10.90 16.80 -3.80
C GLU A 34 -10.33 15.79 -4.81
N ASN A 35 -9.12 15.32 -4.58
CA ASN A 35 -8.44 14.35 -5.44
C ASN A 35 -8.47 12.91 -4.86
N LEU A 36 -9.26 12.69 -3.79
CA LEU A 36 -9.38 11.39 -3.13
C LEU A 36 -10.71 10.71 -3.47
N TYR A 37 -10.61 9.45 -3.87
CA TYR A 37 -11.75 8.61 -4.28
C TYR A 37 -11.79 7.34 -3.42
N VAL A 38 -12.78 7.28 -2.53
CA VAL A 38 -12.97 6.17 -1.59
C VAL A 38 -14.22 5.39 -1.98
N PHE A 39 -14.06 4.10 -2.25
CA PHE A 39 -15.16 3.19 -2.56
C PHE A 39 -15.42 2.29 -1.35
N LEU A 40 -16.65 2.28 -0.87
CA LEU A 40 -17.09 1.42 0.23
C LEU A 40 -17.62 0.11 -0.36
N ASP A 41 -16.97 -1.02 -0.05
CA ASP A 41 -17.42 -2.35 -0.49
C ASP A 41 -18.58 -2.83 0.40
N GLY A 42 -19.78 -2.52 -0.02
CA GLY A 42 -21.06 -2.71 0.70
C GLY A 42 -21.67 -1.39 1.15
N THR A 43 -22.98 -1.32 1.12
CA THR A 43 -23.79 -0.17 1.57
C THR A 43 -24.08 -0.21 3.08
N ASP A 44 -23.68 -1.28 3.74
CA ASP A 44 -23.92 -1.61 5.15
C ASP A 44 -22.84 -1.13 6.10
N GLN A 45 -21.81 -0.41 5.57
CA GLN A 45 -20.70 0.09 6.40
C GLN A 45 -21.09 1.35 7.18
N THR A 46 -20.75 1.35 8.46
CA THR A 46 -20.89 2.49 9.36
C THR A 46 -19.55 2.87 9.94
N PHE A 47 -19.33 4.15 10.20
CA PHE A 47 -18.10 4.68 10.79
C PHE A 47 -18.41 5.30 12.14
N ALA A 48 -17.59 5.00 13.14
CA ALA A 48 -17.70 5.57 14.47
C ALA A 48 -17.36 7.07 14.48
N LYS A 49 -16.50 7.50 13.53
CA LYS A 49 -16.14 8.91 13.33
C LYS A 49 -16.50 9.34 11.92
N PRO A 50 -16.97 10.59 11.73
CA PRO A 50 -17.23 11.11 10.39
C PRO A 50 -15.93 11.14 9.56
N LEU A 51 -16.05 10.83 8.28
CA LEU A 51 -14.96 11.00 7.34
C LEU A 51 -14.77 12.48 7.00
N LEU A 52 -13.55 12.85 6.62
CA LEU A 52 -13.22 14.21 6.22
C LEU A 52 -14.11 14.66 5.05
N GLY A 53 -14.66 15.87 5.12
CA GLY A 53 -15.50 16.45 4.06
C GLY A 53 -14.70 16.79 2.79
N GLY A 54 -15.36 16.78 1.63
CA GLY A 54 -14.74 17.13 0.35
C GLY A 54 -14.13 15.96 -0.41
N ILE A 55 -14.16 14.74 0.17
CA ILE A 55 -13.69 13.50 -0.47
C ILE A 55 -14.82 12.93 -1.34
N HIS A 56 -14.46 12.31 -2.47
CA HIS A 56 -15.40 11.52 -3.27
C HIS A 56 -15.61 10.14 -2.63
N ILE A 57 -16.74 9.96 -1.93
CA ILE A 57 -17.10 8.70 -1.29
C ILE A 57 -18.26 8.07 -2.04
N THR A 58 -18.11 6.81 -2.46
CA THR A 58 -19.14 6.06 -3.17
C THR A 58 -19.30 4.67 -2.55
N ALA A 59 -20.48 4.36 -2.04
CA ALA A 59 -20.82 2.99 -1.65
C ALA A 59 -21.21 2.17 -2.89
N VAL A 60 -20.64 0.98 -3.01
CA VAL A 60 -20.94 0.03 -4.09
C VAL A 60 -21.55 -1.23 -3.50
N ASN A 61 -22.22 -2.02 -4.31
CA ASN A 61 -22.71 -3.32 -3.87
C ASN A 61 -21.53 -4.21 -3.44
N ARG A 62 -21.74 -4.97 -2.35
CA ARG A 62 -20.73 -5.88 -1.82
C ARG A 62 -20.19 -6.80 -2.90
N LEU A 63 -18.89 -6.90 -2.99
CA LEU A 63 -18.21 -7.80 -3.93
C LEU A 63 -18.17 -9.23 -3.34
N GLU A 64 -19.17 -10.02 -3.70
CA GLU A 64 -19.32 -11.39 -3.22
C GLU A 64 -18.39 -12.39 -3.92
N GLY A 65 -18.18 -13.55 -3.27
CA GLY A 65 -17.40 -14.67 -3.78
C GLY A 65 -16.18 -14.98 -2.93
N SER A 66 -15.44 -16.03 -3.31
CA SER A 66 -14.17 -16.36 -2.64
C SER A 66 -13.22 -15.16 -2.69
N ARG A 67 -12.30 -15.08 -1.73
CA ARG A 67 -11.35 -13.96 -1.61
C ARG A 67 -10.66 -13.61 -2.93
N SER A 68 -10.27 -14.61 -3.73
CA SER A 68 -9.60 -14.39 -5.02
C SER A 68 -10.53 -13.83 -6.09
N VAL A 69 -11.82 -14.19 -6.07
CA VAL A 69 -12.84 -13.67 -6.98
C VAL A 69 -13.19 -12.23 -6.61
N ALA A 70 -13.46 -11.97 -5.33
CA ALA A 70 -13.75 -10.63 -4.82
C ALA A 70 -12.58 -9.67 -5.09
N ASP A 71 -11.32 -10.08 -4.83
CA ASP A 71 -10.14 -9.25 -5.14
C ASP A 71 -10.02 -8.94 -6.64
N ARG A 72 -10.33 -9.89 -7.52
CA ARG A 72 -10.31 -9.66 -8.97
C ARG A 72 -11.35 -8.63 -9.39
N ARG A 73 -12.61 -8.81 -8.92
CA ARG A 73 -13.71 -7.87 -9.18
C ARG A 73 -13.38 -6.46 -8.65
N ARG A 74 -12.82 -6.38 -7.46
CA ARG A 74 -12.36 -5.13 -6.85
C ARG A 74 -11.34 -4.41 -7.75
N ILE A 75 -10.35 -5.12 -8.22
CA ILE A 75 -9.29 -4.55 -9.06
C ILE A 75 -9.80 -4.18 -10.46
N ASP A 76 -10.71 -4.96 -11.03
CA ASP A 76 -11.33 -4.62 -12.32
C ASP A 76 -12.19 -3.35 -12.18
N PHE A 77 -12.97 -3.21 -11.09
CA PHE A 77 -13.72 -2.00 -10.76
C PHE A 77 -12.79 -0.77 -10.59
N LEU A 78 -11.75 -0.88 -9.76
CA LEU A 78 -10.81 0.22 -9.51
C LEU A 78 -10.02 0.59 -10.78
N SER A 79 -9.72 -0.37 -11.65
CA SER A 79 -9.09 -0.08 -12.95
C SER A 79 -10.01 0.70 -13.89
N ALA A 80 -11.33 0.38 -13.89
CA ALA A 80 -12.32 1.15 -14.64
C ALA A 80 -12.45 2.58 -14.09
N LYS A 81 -12.48 2.75 -12.76
CA LYS A 81 -12.51 4.08 -12.13
C LYS A 81 -11.24 4.89 -12.41
N ALA A 82 -10.07 4.25 -12.44
CA ALA A 82 -8.85 4.93 -12.88
C ALA A 82 -8.94 5.41 -14.34
N ALA A 83 -9.55 4.63 -15.24
CA ALA A 83 -9.74 5.05 -16.63
C ALA A 83 -10.71 6.24 -16.74
N GLU A 84 -11.77 6.30 -15.93
CA GLU A 84 -12.66 7.47 -15.83
C GLU A 84 -11.87 8.71 -15.38
N LEU A 85 -11.03 8.60 -14.35
CA LEU A 85 -10.21 9.72 -13.86
C LEU A 85 -9.23 10.25 -14.92
N PHE A 86 -8.63 9.38 -15.74
CA PHE A 86 -7.84 9.84 -16.88
C PHE A 86 -8.69 10.61 -17.91
N ALA A 87 -9.93 10.17 -18.17
CA ALA A 87 -10.85 10.90 -19.04
C ALA A 87 -11.25 12.25 -18.45
N ASP A 88 -11.30 12.40 -17.11
CA ASP A 88 -11.53 13.64 -16.38
C ASP A 88 -10.28 14.54 -16.26
N GLY A 89 -9.21 14.19 -16.96
CA GLY A 89 -8.00 15.01 -17.10
C GLY A 89 -6.99 14.87 -15.96
N TYR A 90 -7.00 13.77 -15.21
CA TYR A 90 -5.89 13.46 -14.31
C TYR A 90 -4.70 12.93 -15.11
N ASP A 91 -3.49 13.36 -14.74
CA ASP A 91 -2.24 12.93 -15.36
C ASP A 91 -1.72 11.62 -14.74
N LEU A 92 -1.95 11.44 -13.44
CA LEU A 92 -1.54 10.27 -12.68
C LEU A 92 -2.68 9.77 -11.77
N VAL A 93 -2.78 8.45 -11.62
CA VAL A 93 -3.73 7.83 -10.69
C VAL A 93 -2.98 6.86 -9.77
N ILE A 94 -3.10 7.09 -8.46
CA ILE A 94 -2.56 6.24 -7.41
C ILE A 94 -3.64 5.26 -6.97
N GLY A 95 -3.33 3.94 -6.99
CA GLY A 95 -4.19 2.90 -6.43
C GLY A 95 -3.47 2.13 -5.32
N THR A 96 -4.03 2.14 -4.11
CA THR A 96 -3.48 1.42 -2.95
C THR A 96 -4.59 0.81 -2.09
N ASP A 97 -4.23 -0.18 -1.28
CA ASP A 97 -5.08 -0.63 -0.17
C ASP A 97 -5.03 0.43 0.95
N THR A 98 -6.03 0.47 1.86
CA THR A 98 -6.08 1.47 2.94
C THR A 98 -4.94 1.37 3.95
N ASP A 99 -4.32 0.20 4.06
CA ASP A 99 -3.14 -0.05 4.90
C ASP A 99 -1.80 0.15 4.16
N GLU A 100 -1.83 0.86 3.01
CA GLU A 100 -0.66 1.10 2.14
C GLU A 100 -0.46 2.60 1.83
N PHE A 101 0.76 3.07 2.01
CA PHE A 101 1.14 4.47 1.87
C PHE A 101 2.37 4.62 0.97
N LEU A 102 2.26 5.44 -0.08
CA LEU A 102 3.40 5.83 -0.91
C LEU A 102 4.16 6.95 -0.22
N ILE A 103 5.37 6.67 0.23
CA ILE A 103 6.20 7.62 0.96
C ILE A 103 7.46 7.89 0.15
N VAL A 104 7.70 9.16 -0.17
CA VAL A 104 8.96 9.64 -0.73
C VAL A 104 10.00 9.73 0.40
N ASP A 105 11.24 9.34 0.13
CA ASP A 105 12.30 9.46 1.11
C ASP A 105 12.49 10.94 1.51
N PRO A 106 12.36 11.28 2.81
CA PRO A 106 12.51 12.66 3.27
C PRO A 106 13.85 13.32 2.91
N GLU A 107 14.90 12.52 2.67
CA GLU A 107 16.19 13.05 2.21
C GLU A 107 16.12 13.72 0.84
N LEU A 108 15.14 13.37 0.01
CA LEU A 108 14.92 14.01 -1.29
C LEU A 108 14.32 15.41 -1.17
N ARG A 109 13.74 15.76 0.00
CA ARG A 109 13.08 17.06 0.26
C ARG A 109 12.01 17.41 -0.78
N GLN A 110 11.27 16.41 -1.23
CA GLN A 110 10.19 16.53 -2.18
C GLN A 110 8.90 15.96 -1.56
N SER A 111 7.78 16.63 -1.79
CA SER A 111 6.46 16.06 -1.54
C SER A 111 6.15 14.93 -2.53
N LEU A 112 5.14 14.13 -2.27
CA LEU A 112 4.71 13.06 -3.19
C LEU A 112 4.34 13.60 -4.58
N PRO A 113 3.56 14.70 -4.74
CA PRO A 113 3.27 15.29 -6.05
C PRO A 113 4.52 15.79 -6.77
N GLU A 114 5.43 16.49 -6.08
CA GLU A 114 6.68 16.99 -6.67
C GLU A 114 7.54 15.85 -7.18
N TYR A 115 7.70 14.81 -6.36
CA TYR A 115 8.46 13.63 -6.75
C TYR A 115 7.84 12.95 -7.99
N LEU A 116 6.54 12.67 -7.97
CA LEU A 116 5.87 12.00 -9.09
C LEU A 116 5.90 12.84 -10.38
N SER A 117 5.73 14.16 -10.26
CA SER A 117 5.80 15.09 -11.41
C SER A 117 7.20 15.18 -12.01
N SER A 118 8.24 14.95 -11.21
CA SER A 118 9.64 14.93 -11.69
C SER A 118 10.04 13.63 -12.40
N GLN A 119 9.23 12.56 -12.24
CA GLN A 119 9.52 11.25 -12.86
C GLN A 119 8.98 11.17 -14.28
N HIS A 120 9.76 10.60 -15.21
CA HIS A 120 9.26 10.29 -16.53
C HIS A 120 8.48 8.97 -16.51
N ILE A 121 7.19 9.03 -16.14
CA ILE A 121 6.32 7.85 -16.04
C ILE A 121 5.55 7.65 -17.34
N THR A 122 5.95 6.69 -18.16
CA THR A 122 5.29 6.43 -19.45
C THR A 122 4.02 5.61 -19.35
N THR A 123 3.97 4.64 -18.44
CA THR A 123 2.80 3.77 -18.22
C THR A 123 2.46 3.65 -16.75
N SER A 124 3.45 3.33 -15.93
CA SER A 124 3.25 3.11 -14.49
C SER A 124 4.57 3.20 -13.72
N LEU A 125 4.48 3.43 -12.41
CA LEU A 125 5.61 3.41 -11.49
C LEU A 125 5.31 2.47 -10.33
N SER A 126 6.31 1.66 -9.96
CA SER A 126 6.26 0.81 -8.76
C SER A 126 7.10 1.44 -7.66
N ALA A 127 6.58 1.47 -6.45
CA ALA A 127 7.35 1.81 -5.26
C ALA A 127 7.99 0.57 -4.65
N PHE A 128 9.07 0.75 -3.89
CA PHE A 128 9.76 -0.34 -3.22
C PHE A 128 9.01 -0.77 -1.95
N GLY A 129 8.70 -2.05 -1.81
CA GLY A 129 7.84 -2.60 -0.76
C GLY A 129 8.49 -2.73 0.61
N ILE A 130 7.89 -2.08 1.61
CA ILE A 130 8.29 -2.06 3.02
C ILE A 130 7.13 -2.62 3.86
N ASP A 131 7.22 -3.85 4.31
CA ASP A 131 6.20 -4.52 5.12
C ASP A 131 6.47 -4.29 6.62
N VAL A 132 5.84 -3.26 7.19
CA VAL A 132 6.02 -2.84 8.58
C VAL A 132 5.32 -3.83 9.51
N GLY A 133 6.01 -4.30 10.53
CA GLY A 133 5.43 -5.22 11.50
C GLY A 133 5.93 -5.00 12.91
N GLN A 134 5.13 -5.40 13.88
CA GLN A 134 5.48 -5.32 15.29
C GLN A 134 6.63 -6.26 15.64
N HIS A 135 7.65 -5.76 16.34
CA HIS A 135 8.65 -6.59 17.01
C HIS A 135 8.16 -6.91 18.42
N LEU A 136 7.63 -8.12 18.62
CA LEU A 136 6.89 -8.50 19.84
C LEU A 136 7.64 -8.32 21.16
N GLN A 137 8.97 -8.36 21.13
CA GLN A 137 9.79 -8.22 22.35
C GLN A 137 10.23 -6.77 22.61
N LYS A 138 10.11 -5.86 21.64
CA LYS A 138 10.68 -4.50 21.72
C LYS A 138 9.63 -3.40 21.57
N GLU A 139 8.45 -3.73 21.03
CA GLU A 139 7.43 -2.75 20.70
C GLU A 139 6.09 -3.08 21.35
N ALA A 140 5.49 -2.10 22.01
CA ALA A 140 4.17 -2.22 22.63
C ALA A 140 3.04 -2.35 21.59
N PRO A 141 1.83 -2.74 21.95
CA PRO A 141 0.65 -2.57 21.11
C PRO A 141 0.51 -1.13 20.61
N ILE A 142 -0.16 -0.96 19.44
CA ILE A 142 -0.38 0.37 18.85
C ILE A 142 -1.32 1.21 19.73
N ASP A 143 -0.89 2.44 20.02
CA ASP A 143 -1.77 3.52 20.43
C ASP A 143 -2.38 4.18 19.18
N PRO A 144 -3.71 4.12 19.01
CA PRO A 144 -4.35 4.70 17.82
C PRO A 144 -4.21 6.22 17.70
N SER A 145 -3.87 6.93 18.77
CA SER A 145 -3.72 8.39 18.77
C SER A 145 -2.37 8.87 18.24
N LEU A 146 -1.38 7.97 18.14
CA LEU A 146 -0.04 8.29 17.73
C LEU A 146 0.24 7.86 16.28
N SER A 147 1.25 8.48 15.66
CA SER A 147 1.79 8.08 14.36
C SER A 147 2.25 6.61 14.40
N LEU A 148 1.95 5.84 13.35
CA LEU A 148 2.34 4.44 13.25
C LEU A 148 3.87 4.27 13.23
N LEU A 149 4.57 5.12 12.48
CA LEU A 149 6.02 5.05 12.34
C LEU A 149 6.77 5.61 13.57
N SER A 150 6.08 6.30 14.49
CA SER A 150 6.67 6.63 15.79
C SER A 150 6.73 5.42 16.72
N GLN A 151 5.89 4.40 16.48
CA GLN A 151 5.71 3.21 17.31
C GLN A 151 6.28 1.94 16.68
N ARG A 152 6.66 1.98 15.41
CA ARG A 152 7.20 0.84 14.65
C ARG A 152 8.50 1.18 13.96
N ARG A 153 9.53 0.41 14.31
CA ARG A 153 10.90 0.62 13.84
C ARG A 153 11.41 -0.48 12.94
N TYR A 154 10.65 -1.55 12.73
CA TYR A 154 11.12 -2.72 12.01
C TYR A 154 10.21 -3.04 10.83
N ALA A 155 10.85 -3.40 9.72
CA ALA A 155 10.14 -3.83 8.52
C ALA A 155 10.84 -4.97 7.80
N LEU A 156 10.04 -5.82 7.16
CA LEU A 156 10.50 -6.82 6.21
C LEU A 156 10.50 -6.22 4.80
N LEU A 157 11.64 -6.25 4.11
CA LEU A 157 11.70 -5.88 2.69
C LEU A 157 10.95 -6.91 1.85
N SER A 158 9.96 -6.46 1.09
CA SER A 158 8.97 -7.33 0.49
C SER A 158 8.76 -7.09 -0.99
N ASP A 159 9.07 -8.09 -1.82
CA ASP A 159 8.72 -8.11 -3.24
C ASP A 159 7.19 -8.15 -3.48
N ARG A 160 6.41 -8.61 -2.50
CA ARG A 160 4.95 -8.59 -2.56
C ARG A 160 4.40 -7.18 -2.52
N TYR A 161 5.00 -6.30 -1.72
CA TYR A 161 4.56 -4.91 -1.57
C TYR A 161 5.32 -3.93 -2.47
N SER A 162 6.25 -4.42 -3.30
CA SER A 162 6.76 -3.63 -4.42
C SER A 162 5.72 -3.64 -5.53
N LYS A 163 4.66 -2.85 -5.32
CA LYS A 163 3.48 -2.80 -6.16
C LYS A 163 3.58 -1.70 -7.21
N THR A 164 2.90 -1.90 -8.33
CA THR A 164 2.73 -0.90 -9.37
C THR A 164 1.54 0.00 -9.02
N SER A 165 1.75 0.89 -8.05
CA SER A 165 0.68 1.68 -7.44
C SER A 165 0.34 2.96 -8.20
N VAL A 166 1.20 3.43 -9.11
CA VAL A 166 0.97 4.67 -9.86
C VAL A 166 0.79 4.37 -11.33
N LEU A 167 -0.29 4.85 -11.93
CA LEU A 167 -0.55 4.81 -13.36
C LEU A 167 -0.37 6.20 -13.98
N ALA A 168 0.14 6.24 -15.25
CA ALA A 168 0.19 7.42 -16.10
C ALA A 168 -0.68 7.27 -17.36
N ARG A 169 -1.43 6.18 -17.48
CA ARG A 169 -2.40 5.92 -18.55
C ARG A 169 -3.41 4.86 -18.12
N PRO A 170 -4.58 4.76 -18.78
CA PRO A 170 -5.66 3.84 -18.41
C PRO A 170 -5.32 2.39 -18.78
N VAL A 171 -4.47 1.74 -17.97
CA VAL A 171 -4.13 0.33 -18.08
C VAL A 171 -4.63 -0.45 -16.87
N PRO A 172 -5.13 -1.68 -17.02
CA PRO A 172 -5.72 -2.43 -15.92
C PRO A 172 -4.66 -2.99 -14.98
N TRP A 173 -4.85 -2.80 -13.66
CA TRP A 173 -4.09 -3.51 -12.65
C TRP A 173 -4.37 -5.01 -12.65
N GLY A 174 -3.44 -5.79 -12.18
CA GLY A 174 -3.67 -7.16 -11.71
C GLY A 174 -4.01 -7.19 -10.22
N SER A 175 -4.50 -8.34 -9.73
CA SER A 175 -4.95 -8.53 -8.35
C SER A 175 -4.02 -7.88 -7.32
N GLY A 176 -4.62 -7.16 -6.37
CA GLY A 176 -3.92 -6.49 -5.26
C GLY A 176 -2.94 -5.40 -5.69
N PHE A 177 -3.09 -4.80 -6.87
CA PHE A 177 -2.16 -3.82 -7.47
C PHE A 177 -0.73 -4.37 -7.69
N HIS A 178 -0.53 -5.69 -7.60
CA HIS A 178 0.80 -6.30 -7.65
C HIS A 178 1.50 -6.18 -9.01
N ARG A 179 0.77 -5.85 -10.07
CA ARG A 179 1.29 -5.71 -11.44
C ARG A 179 0.32 -4.95 -12.33
N ILE A 180 0.80 -4.51 -13.47
CA ILE A 180 -0.04 -4.11 -14.60
C ILE A 180 -0.15 -5.29 -15.57
N ARG A 181 -1.35 -5.57 -16.08
CA ARG A 181 -1.55 -6.64 -17.06
C ARG A 181 -0.78 -6.31 -18.35
N ASN A 182 0.00 -7.29 -18.84
CA ASN A 182 0.79 -7.19 -20.06
C ASN A 182 1.85 -6.08 -20.10
N HIS A 183 2.22 -5.50 -18.95
CA HIS A 183 3.29 -4.51 -18.87
C HIS A 183 4.34 -4.94 -17.83
N ASN A 184 5.59 -4.53 -18.06
CA ASN A 184 6.66 -4.71 -17.09
C ASN A 184 6.51 -3.66 -15.96
N PHE A 185 7.21 -3.87 -14.85
CA PHE A 185 7.29 -2.91 -13.77
C PHE A 185 8.66 -2.22 -13.75
N HIS A 186 8.70 -1.04 -13.14
CA HIS A 186 9.93 -0.34 -12.79
C HIS A 186 9.80 0.13 -11.33
N ILE A 187 10.68 -0.37 -10.47
CA ILE A 187 10.74 0.07 -9.06
C ILE A 187 11.63 1.30 -9.00
N ALA A 188 11.02 2.45 -8.79
CA ALA A 188 11.69 3.73 -8.74
C ALA A 188 12.58 3.88 -7.50
N ASN A 189 13.54 4.79 -7.56
CA ASN A 189 14.42 5.11 -6.43
C ASN A 189 13.79 6.18 -5.56
N GLY A 190 13.98 6.11 -4.24
CA GLY A 190 13.56 7.17 -3.32
C GLY A 190 12.04 7.22 -3.05
N ILE A 191 11.27 6.22 -3.51
CA ILE A 191 9.86 6.06 -3.15
C ILE A 191 9.59 4.64 -2.65
N TYR A 192 8.85 4.55 -1.58
CA TYR A 192 8.53 3.32 -0.86
C TYR A 192 7.03 3.13 -0.74
N LEU A 193 6.56 1.89 -0.80
CA LEU A 193 5.21 1.52 -0.40
C LEU A 193 5.29 0.90 1.00
N PHE A 194 4.93 1.66 2.01
CA PHE A 194 4.81 1.18 3.37
C PHE A 194 3.47 0.49 3.56
N HIS A 195 3.50 -0.80 3.92
CA HIS A 195 2.34 -1.61 4.21
C HIS A 195 2.26 -1.90 5.70
N PHE A 196 1.10 -1.65 6.32
CA PHE A 196 0.90 -1.72 7.76
C PHE A 196 -0.01 -2.87 8.21
N GLY A 197 -0.30 -3.83 7.36
CA GLY A 197 -1.16 -4.96 7.70
C GLY A 197 -0.66 -5.86 8.83
N CYS A 198 0.64 -5.75 9.19
CA CYS A 198 1.30 -6.50 10.26
C CYS A 198 1.71 -5.60 11.44
N VAL A 199 1.20 -4.38 11.49
CA VAL A 199 1.62 -3.33 12.43
C VAL A 199 1.34 -3.65 13.90
N ASP A 200 0.34 -4.51 14.19
CA ASP A 200 -0.06 -4.87 15.55
C ASP A 200 -0.59 -6.29 15.60
N TYR A 201 -0.03 -7.10 16.50
CA TYR A 201 -0.39 -8.50 16.65
C TYR A 201 -1.80 -8.70 17.23
N GLY A 202 -2.20 -7.83 18.19
CA GLY A 202 -3.54 -7.88 18.78
C GLY A 202 -4.62 -7.59 17.75
N ARG A 203 -4.43 -6.56 16.92
CA ARG A 203 -5.33 -6.25 15.80
C ARG A 203 -5.37 -7.36 14.75
N LEU A 204 -4.23 -7.94 14.43
CA LEU A 204 -4.17 -9.08 13.52
C LEU A 204 -4.95 -10.28 14.10
N LYS A 205 -4.77 -10.58 15.39
CA LYS A 205 -5.48 -11.66 16.09
C LYS A 205 -6.99 -11.44 16.09
N ALA A 206 -7.46 -10.22 16.34
CA ALA A 206 -8.88 -9.89 16.29
C ALA A 206 -9.51 -10.17 14.91
N ARG A 207 -8.75 -10.03 13.81
CA ARG A 207 -9.20 -10.37 12.46
C ARG A 207 -9.37 -11.88 12.21
N PHE A 208 -8.75 -12.75 13.02
CA PHE A 208 -8.99 -14.21 12.96
C PHE A 208 -10.36 -14.60 13.53
N THR A 209 -10.91 -13.80 14.45
CA THR A 209 -12.20 -14.03 15.07
C THR A 209 -13.34 -13.28 14.40
N ASP A 210 -13.06 -12.51 13.36
CA ASP A 210 -14.05 -11.80 12.56
C ASP A 210 -14.79 -12.78 11.64
N GLY A 211 -16.08 -13.02 11.93
CA GLY A 211 -16.92 -13.98 11.19
C GLY A 211 -17.06 -13.68 9.69
N GLU A 212 -16.91 -12.42 9.26
CA GLU A 212 -16.92 -12.06 7.84
C GLU A 212 -15.65 -12.50 7.09
N ARG A 213 -14.59 -12.87 7.81
CA ARG A 213 -13.28 -13.26 7.29
C ARG A 213 -12.92 -14.72 7.55
N SER A 214 -13.89 -15.52 8.03
CA SER A 214 -13.66 -16.93 8.37
C SER A 214 -13.60 -17.87 7.16
N ASP A 215 -13.99 -17.40 5.95
CA ASP A 215 -14.12 -18.24 4.77
C ASP A 215 -12.96 -18.11 3.77
N ASP A 216 -12.74 -19.18 2.99
CA ASP A 216 -11.95 -19.30 1.74
C ASP A 216 -10.74 -18.38 1.54
N GLY A 217 -9.62 -18.74 2.16
CA GLY A 217 -8.31 -18.14 1.90
C GLY A 217 -7.95 -16.97 2.82
N TRP A 218 -8.85 -16.52 3.70
CA TRP A 218 -8.53 -15.50 4.71
C TRP A 218 -7.60 -16.05 5.79
N GLU A 219 -7.82 -17.27 6.29
CA GLU A 219 -6.95 -17.89 7.28
C GLU A 219 -5.50 -17.96 6.80
N ALA A 220 -5.26 -18.48 5.60
CA ALA A 220 -3.92 -18.53 5.01
C ALA A 220 -3.31 -17.13 4.81
N HIS A 221 -4.12 -16.11 4.58
CA HIS A 221 -3.68 -14.72 4.47
C HIS A 221 -3.26 -14.15 5.84
N LEU A 222 -4.04 -14.39 6.89
CA LEU A 222 -3.75 -13.96 8.24
C LEU A 222 -2.52 -14.68 8.81
N GLN A 223 -2.38 -15.98 8.56
CA GLN A 223 -1.18 -16.76 8.92
C GLN A 223 0.09 -16.19 8.26
N ARG A 224 0.01 -15.74 6.99
CA ARG A 224 1.15 -15.09 6.33
C ARG A 224 1.52 -13.75 6.98
N ARG A 225 0.52 -12.97 7.44
CA ARG A 225 0.77 -11.72 8.19
C ARG A 225 1.41 -12.00 9.56
N ALA A 226 0.91 -12.99 10.29
CA ALA A 226 1.51 -13.44 11.54
C ALA A 226 2.96 -13.90 11.35
N ARG A 227 3.27 -14.57 10.22
CA ARG A 227 4.64 -14.96 9.86
C ARG A 227 5.56 -13.76 9.64
N THR A 228 5.08 -12.64 9.09
CA THR A 228 5.88 -11.41 8.96
C THR A 228 6.29 -10.88 10.33
N ILE A 229 5.36 -10.80 11.29
CA ILE A 229 5.63 -10.41 12.67
C ILE A 229 6.69 -11.33 13.31
N HIS A 230 6.54 -12.63 13.14
CA HIS A 230 7.49 -13.62 13.65
C HIS A 230 8.89 -13.45 13.07
N ILE A 231 9.00 -13.26 11.74
CA ILE A 231 10.28 -13.01 11.06
C ILE A 231 10.93 -11.74 11.61
N ILE A 232 10.18 -10.65 11.76
CA ILE A 232 10.68 -9.39 12.30
C ILE A 232 11.19 -9.57 13.73
N THR A 233 10.43 -10.29 14.56
CA THR A 233 10.80 -10.53 15.98
C THR A 233 12.07 -11.36 16.13
N GLN A 234 12.32 -12.32 15.24
CA GLN A 234 13.44 -13.25 15.36
C GLN A 234 14.69 -12.85 14.57
N SER A 235 14.57 -11.87 13.66
CA SER A 235 15.70 -11.49 12.80
C SER A 235 16.53 -10.39 13.43
N THR A 236 17.85 -10.44 13.20
CA THR A 236 18.73 -9.29 13.43
C THR A 236 18.52 -8.27 12.31
N PRO A 237 18.09 -7.04 12.63
CA PRO A 237 17.87 -6.01 11.63
C PRO A 237 19.15 -5.61 10.92
N LYS A 238 19.05 -5.32 9.62
CA LYS A 238 20.12 -4.80 8.78
C LYS A 238 20.00 -3.28 8.64
N THR A 239 21.08 -2.64 8.19
CA THR A 239 21.09 -1.21 7.87
C THR A 239 20.16 -0.92 6.69
N TRP A 240 19.39 0.17 6.77
CA TRP A 240 18.40 0.55 5.77
C TRP A 240 19.01 0.79 4.38
N GLU A 241 19.98 1.71 4.29
CA GLU A 241 20.49 2.25 3.01
C GLU A 241 21.02 1.14 2.10
N GLN A 242 22.02 0.40 2.59
CA GLN A 242 22.66 -0.65 1.80
C GLN A 242 21.70 -1.80 1.48
N THR A 243 20.83 -2.15 2.44
CA THR A 243 19.95 -3.31 2.30
C THR A 243 18.80 -3.03 1.36
N THR A 244 18.17 -1.85 1.43
CA THR A 244 17.10 -1.44 0.51
C THR A 244 17.63 -1.27 -0.91
N GLN A 245 18.83 -0.68 -1.08
CA GLN A 245 19.47 -0.56 -2.40
C GLN A 245 19.72 -1.92 -3.03
N ARG A 246 20.33 -2.85 -2.28
CA ARG A 246 20.58 -4.23 -2.77
C ARG A 246 19.30 -4.98 -3.09
N ALA A 247 18.30 -4.87 -2.21
CA ALA A 247 17.00 -5.52 -2.42
C ALA A 247 16.27 -4.99 -3.64
N ARG A 248 16.31 -3.68 -3.89
CA ARG A 248 15.74 -3.06 -5.09
C ARG A 248 16.47 -3.52 -6.36
N CYS A 249 17.81 -3.61 -6.34
CA CYS A 249 18.56 -4.18 -7.47
C CYS A 249 18.12 -5.62 -7.77
N ILE A 250 18.00 -6.47 -6.74
CA ILE A 250 17.51 -7.85 -6.90
C ILE A 250 16.12 -7.85 -7.52
N GLN A 251 15.20 -7.05 -7.01
CA GLN A 251 13.82 -6.99 -7.49
C GLN A 251 13.69 -6.42 -8.91
N ASN A 252 14.55 -5.50 -9.32
CA ASN A 252 14.57 -4.98 -10.68
C ASN A 252 15.20 -5.98 -11.68
N LEU A 253 16.11 -6.85 -11.23
CA LEU A 253 16.78 -7.82 -12.10
C LEU A 253 16.04 -9.15 -12.20
N PHE A 254 15.41 -9.61 -11.13
CA PHE A 254 14.83 -10.94 -11.07
C PHE A 254 13.31 -10.93 -10.98
N ARG A 255 12.68 -11.95 -11.55
CA ARG A 255 11.23 -12.13 -11.67
C ARG A 255 10.77 -13.36 -10.90
N GLN A 256 9.48 -13.37 -10.53
CA GLN A 256 8.86 -14.58 -10.00
C GLN A 256 8.82 -15.67 -11.09
N PRO A 257 9.04 -16.95 -10.75
CA PRO A 257 9.01 -18.03 -11.74
C PRO A 257 7.69 -18.14 -12.52
N TYR A 258 6.59 -17.70 -11.92
CA TYR A 258 5.24 -17.78 -12.49
C TYR A 258 4.77 -16.46 -13.14
N ALA A 259 5.56 -15.38 -13.09
CA ALA A 259 5.12 -14.08 -13.60
C ALA A 259 6.30 -13.17 -13.95
N TRP A 260 6.51 -12.95 -15.25
CA TRP A 260 7.58 -12.08 -15.79
C TRP A 260 7.46 -10.60 -15.37
N ASN A 261 6.25 -10.16 -14.96
CA ASN A 261 5.97 -8.79 -14.54
C ASN A 261 5.73 -8.66 -13.02
N LYS A 262 6.34 -9.56 -12.23
CA LYS A 262 6.40 -9.46 -10.76
C LYS A 262 7.84 -9.57 -10.27
N PRO A 263 8.28 -8.66 -9.37
CA PRO A 263 9.60 -8.75 -8.76
C PRO A 263 9.72 -9.96 -7.84
N THR A 264 10.97 -10.35 -7.53
CA THR A 264 11.25 -11.36 -6.51
C THR A 264 12.41 -10.97 -5.62
N MET A 265 12.36 -11.38 -4.35
CA MET A 265 13.46 -11.32 -3.39
C MET A 265 14.31 -12.60 -3.39
N LEU A 266 14.09 -13.53 -4.32
CA LEU A 266 14.77 -14.83 -4.36
C LEU A 266 14.69 -15.56 -3.01
N ARG A 267 13.51 -15.53 -2.37
CA ARG A 267 13.22 -16.10 -1.03
C ARG A 267 13.95 -15.42 0.15
N ARG A 268 14.73 -14.35 -0.07
CA ARG A 268 15.41 -13.64 1.01
C ARG A 268 14.40 -12.94 1.93
N LYS A 269 14.68 -13.01 3.24
CA LYS A 269 13.89 -12.36 4.29
C LYS A 269 14.79 -11.36 5.02
N TRP A 270 14.88 -10.15 4.48
CA TRP A 270 15.69 -9.09 5.05
C TRP A 270 14.82 -8.17 5.88
N VAL A 271 15.10 -8.12 7.17
CA VAL A 271 14.52 -7.18 8.11
C VAL A 271 15.46 -6.00 8.24
N VAL A 272 14.89 -4.80 8.24
CA VAL A 272 15.61 -3.54 8.40
C VAL A 272 15.05 -2.74 9.56
N GLU A 273 15.87 -1.89 10.15
CA GLU A 273 15.42 -0.83 11.04
C GLU A 273 15.06 0.38 10.20
N ILE A 274 13.82 0.90 10.39
CA ILE A 274 13.31 2.07 9.68
C ILE A 274 14.00 3.31 10.23
N PRO A 275 14.62 4.16 9.38
CA PRO A 275 15.31 5.36 9.83
C PRO A 275 14.38 6.38 10.50
N GLU A 276 14.92 7.14 11.44
CA GLU A 276 14.21 8.15 12.22
C GLU A 276 13.53 9.22 11.34
N ARG A 277 14.09 9.50 10.15
CA ARG A 277 13.52 10.47 9.20
C ARG A 277 12.09 10.14 8.72
N PHE A 278 11.63 8.89 8.87
CA PHE A 278 10.26 8.48 8.53
C PHE A 278 9.28 8.60 9.70
N ARG A 279 9.73 8.83 10.92
CA ARG A 279 9.01 8.63 12.18
C ARG A 279 7.63 9.28 12.27
N ASN A 280 7.46 10.47 11.73
CA ASN A 280 6.24 11.28 11.93
C ASN A 280 5.36 11.37 10.68
N LEU A 281 5.55 10.48 9.72
CA LEU A 281 4.88 10.61 8.41
C LEU A 281 3.48 9.98 8.35
N ILE A 282 3.18 8.95 9.14
CA ILE A 282 1.89 8.24 9.11
C ILE A 282 1.37 8.06 10.54
#